data_4505872d42ae10ca5775b8308be666fb
#
_entry.id   4505872d42ae10ca5775b8308be666fb
#
_cell.length_a   1.000
_cell.length_b   1.000
_cell.length_c   1.000
_cell.angle_alpha   90.00
_cell.angle_beta   90.00
_cell.angle_gamma   90.00
#
_symmetry.space_group_name_H-M   'P 1'
#
loop_
_entity.id
_entity.type
_entity.pdbx_description
1 polymer ?
#
loop_
_entity_poly.entity_id
_entity_poly.type
_entity_poly.pdbx_seq_one_letter_code
_entity_poly.pdbx_strand_id
1 'polypeptide(L)'
;NLPRPIMKWLPDNWKTKVVAVDIDGTLTDENKRINPNVIEALSRLEENGIPVILATGNVRAVTYALWRFLNLSGPICCENGGVLWHPDWGETTCRADGSEAKKAAQWLATKIEGLDWKGIETNQWRESEWCLSPNEDLKRIEELIASSQWSHLSVIKTGFAIHLMEPQLSKGSGLKIILNKMNLSVDDLLCVGDAPNDLSMFEIANWSVAVGGAFAYVSEAADVRSPYMHGETIAPLVDAILQ
;
A
#
# COMPACT_ATOMS: atom_id res chain seq x y z
N ASN A 1 -0.27 -12.21 36.44
CA ASN A 1 0.31 -11.75 35.15
C ASN A 1 1.04 -12.92 34.51
N LEU A 2 0.34 -13.67 33.65
CA LEU A 2 1.00 -14.62 32.76
C LEU A 2 1.89 -13.85 31.82
N PRO A 3 3.15 -14.28 31.58
CA PRO A 3 3.99 -13.65 30.57
C PRO A 3 3.27 -13.74 29.22
N ARG A 4 3.17 -12.61 28.51
CA ARG A 4 2.65 -12.60 27.15
C ARG A 4 3.53 -13.55 26.32
N PRO A 5 2.95 -14.43 25.50
CA PRO A 5 3.77 -15.29 24.66
C PRO A 5 4.68 -14.40 23.79
N ILE A 6 5.97 -14.73 23.75
CA ILE A 6 6.93 -14.05 22.88
C ILE A 6 6.49 -14.33 21.44
N MET A 7 6.06 -13.30 20.73
CA MET A 7 5.65 -13.42 19.35
C MET A 7 6.88 -13.58 18.45
N LYS A 8 6.85 -14.55 17.55
CA LYS A 8 7.88 -14.71 16.54
C LYS A 8 7.55 -13.83 15.35
N TRP A 9 8.21 -12.68 15.26
CA TRP A 9 8.00 -11.69 14.20
C TRP A 9 8.68 -12.05 12.88
N LEU A 10 9.82 -12.73 12.92
CA LEU A 10 10.69 -12.95 11.76
C LEU A 10 11.11 -14.42 11.68
N PRO A 11 11.44 -14.91 10.47
CA PRO A 11 12.03 -16.24 10.32
C PRO A 11 13.46 -16.27 10.89
N ASP A 12 13.89 -17.47 11.28
CA ASP A 12 15.26 -17.67 11.80
C ASP A 12 16.29 -17.36 10.72
N ASN A 13 17.44 -16.80 11.13
CA ASN A 13 18.61 -16.60 10.26
C ASN A 13 18.36 -15.72 9.02
N TRP A 14 17.34 -14.89 9.03
CA TRP A 14 17.07 -13.93 7.96
C TRP A 14 17.24 -12.50 8.46
N LYS A 15 17.89 -11.67 7.66
CA LYS A 15 18.04 -10.24 7.94
C LYS A 15 17.24 -9.42 6.94
N THR A 16 16.36 -8.58 7.47
CA THR A 16 15.63 -7.59 6.69
C THR A 16 16.59 -6.52 6.20
N LYS A 17 16.60 -6.24 4.89
CA LYS A 17 17.43 -5.16 4.32
C LYS A 17 16.62 -3.95 3.88
N VAL A 18 15.31 -4.13 3.67
CA VAL A 18 14.40 -3.08 3.24
C VAL A 18 12.99 -3.42 3.72
N VAL A 19 12.23 -2.40 4.12
CA VAL A 19 10.85 -2.55 4.60
C VAL A 19 9.94 -1.71 3.73
N ALA A 20 8.89 -2.32 3.18
CA ALA A 20 7.82 -1.62 2.51
C ALA A 20 6.58 -1.61 3.41
N VAL A 21 6.02 -0.45 3.65
CA VAL A 21 4.84 -0.27 4.50
C VAL A 21 3.73 0.45 3.75
N ASP A 22 2.52 -0.04 3.91
CA ASP A 22 1.31 0.69 3.52
C ASP A 22 1.06 1.85 4.50
N ILE A 23 0.25 2.81 4.11
CA ILE A 23 -0.09 3.99 4.92
C ILE A 23 -1.45 3.83 5.58
N ASP A 24 -2.52 3.90 4.79
CA ASP A 24 -3.91 3.95 5.27
C ASP A 24 -4.33 2.61 5.89
N GLY A 25 -4.66 2.61 7.17
CA GLY A 25 -5.01 1.41 7.92
C GLY A 25 -3.83 0.59 8.44
N THR A 26 -2.60 0.90 8.01
CA THR A 26 -1.36 0.25 8.45
C THR A 26 -0.56 1.16 9.39
N LEU A 27 -0.14 2.33 8.94
CA LEU A 27 0.50 3.35 9.78
C LEU A 27 -0.53 4.22 10.50
N THR A 28 -1.71 4.34 9.93
CA THR A 28 -2.83 5.12 10.46
C THR A 28 -3.91 4.21 11.04
N ASP A 29 -4.66 4.75 11.99
CA ASP A 29 -5.85 4.13 12.57
C ASP A 29 -7.11 4.38 11.70
N GLU A 30 -8.26 3.89 12.17
CA GLU A 30 -9.59 4.08 11.54
C GLU A 30 -9.99 5.55 11.42
N ASN A 31 -9.41 6.44 12.23
CA ASN A 31 -9.63 7.89 12.18
C ASN A 31 -8.59 8.60 11.29
N LYS A 32 -7.80 7.87 10.53
CA LYS A 32 -6.72 8.37 9.65
C LYS A 32 -5.59 9.09 10.39
N ARG A 33 -5.41 8.78 11.68
CA ARG A 33 -4.33 9.35 12.49
C ARG A 33 -3.12 8.43 12.46
N ILE A 34 -1.95 9.02 12.24
CA ILE A 34 -0.69 8.30 12.40
C ILE A 34 -0.47 8.02 13.89
N ASN A 35 -0.14 6.77 14.23
CA ASN A 35 0.29 6.43 15.57
C ASN A 35 1.63 7.13 15.86
N PRO A 36 1.76 7.89 16.97
CA PRO A 36 2.99 8.61 17.28
C PRO A 36 4.25 7.73 17.33
N ASN A 37 4.12 6.47 17.75
CA ASN A 37 5.24 5.53 17.83
C ASN A 37 5.78 5.11 16.46
N VAL A 38 5.01 5.28 15.38
CA VAL A 38 5.45 5.01 14.01
C VAL A 38 6.63 5.89 13.63
N ILE A 39 6.60 7.16 14.00
CA ILE A 39 7.62 8.14 13.63
C ILE A 39 8.99 7.71 14.16
N GLU A 40 9.07 7.39 15.45
CA GLU A 40 10.31 6.93 16.08
C GLU A 40 10.74 5.56 15.55
N ALA A 41 9.81 4.63 15.40
CA ALA A 41 10.12 3.28 14.94
C ALA A 41 10.71 3.27 13.51
N LEU A 42 10.10 4.00 12.58
CA LEU A 42 10.63 4.10 11.21
C LEU A 42 11.98 4.83 11.17
N SER A 43 12.17 5.85 12.02
CA SER A 43 13.46 6.53 12.17
C SER A 43 14.57 5.56 12.60
N ARG A 44 14.28 4.66 13.52
CA ARG A 44 15.24 3.64 13.98
C ARG A 44 15.64 2.68 12.85
N LEU A 45 14.74 2.30 11.96
CA LEU A 45 15.10 1.51 10.77
C LEU A 45 16.09 2.27 9.90
N GLU A 46 15.79 3.53 9.57
CA GLU A 46 16.63 4.37 8.73
C GLU A 46 18.04 4.59 9.36
N GLU A 47 18.10 4.84 10.66
CA GLU A 47 19.37 5.00 11.40
C GLU A 47 20.21 3.73 11.41
N ASN A 48 19.60 2.56 11.24
CA ASN A 48 20.30 1.28 11.14
C ASN A 48 20.52 0.80 9.70
N GLY A 49 20.39 1.70 8.73
CA GLY A 49 20.66 1.41 7.33
C GLY A 49 19.60 0.55 6.63
N ILE A 50 18.39 0.48 7.17
CA ILE A 50 17.25 -0.23 6.58
C ILE A 50 16.28 0.81 6.00
N PRO A 51 16.33 1.05 4.68
CA PRO A 51 15.44 2.03 4.06
C PRO A 51 13.98 1.59 4.13
N VAL A 52 13.10 2.56 4.33
CA VAL A 52 11.66 2.36 4.34
C VAL A 52 11.07 2.86 3.03
N ILE A 53 10.29 2.00 2.38
CA ILE A 53 9.51 2.32 1.19
C ILE A 53 8.05 2.49 1.60
N LEU A 54 7.45 3.64 1.30
CA LEU A 54 6.00 3.79 1.41
C LEU A 54 5.35 3.19 0.17
N ALA A 55 4.48 2.20 0.34
CA ALA A 55 3.77 1.52 -0.74
C ALA A 55 2.26 1.69 -0.51
N THR A 56 1.62 2.52 -1.30
CA THR A 56 0.28 3.03 -1.02
C THR A 56 -0.61 3.11 -2.27
N GLY A 57 -1.93 3.00 -2.06
CA GLY A 57 -2.93 3.39 -3.06
C GLY A 57 -3.15 4.90 -3.14
N ASN A 58 -2.51 5.68 -2.25
CA ASN A 58 -2.64 7.12 -2.22
C ASN A 58 -1.76 7.80 -3.29
N VAL A 59 -2.06 9.07 -3.54
CA VAL A 59 -1.37 9.87 -4.57
C VAL A 59 0.03 10.28 -4.14
N ARG A 60 0.88 10.58 -5.12
CA ARG A 60 2.27 11.00 -4.90
C ARG A 60 2.38 12.22 -3.98
N ALA A 61 1.51 13.22 -4.12
CA ALA A 61 1.56 14.44 -3.31
C ALA A 61 1.44 14.16 -1.81
N VAL A 62 0.50 13.31 -1.41
CA VAL A 62 0.30 12.90 -0.01
C VAL A 62 1.46 12.04 0.47
N THR A 63 1.88 11.08 -0.35
CA THR A 63 2.97 10.16 0.00
C THR A 63 4.30 10.87 0.14
N TYR A 64 4.61 11.80 -0.76
CA TYR A 64 5.81 12.64 -0.68
C TYR A 64 5.85 13.46 0.60
N ALA A 65 4.72 14.08 0.99
CA ALA A 65 4.66 14.87 2.22
C ALA A 65 5.00 14.01 3.44
N LEU A 66 4.40 12.83 3.53
CA LEU A 66 4.68 11.90 4.63
C LEU A 66 6.13 11.41 4.60
N TRP A 67 6.65 11.01 3.43
CA TRP A 67 8.03 10.62 3.21
C TRP A 67 9.03 11.69 3.71
N ARG A 68 8.75 12.93 3.35
CA ARG A 68 9.58 14.08 3.75
C ARG A 68 9.57 14.29 5.27
N PHE A 69 8.39 14.28 5.88
CA PHE A 69 8.26 14.56 7.32
C PHE A 69 8.66 13.40 8.21
N LEU A 70 8.64 12.18 7.69
CA LEU A 70 9.22 11.01 8.36
C LEU A 70 10.72 10.86 8.10
N ASN A 71 11.29 11.69 7.24
CA ASN A 71 12.70 11.65 6.85
C ASN A 71 13.15 10.27 6.35
N LEU A 72 12.35 9.68 5.44
CA LEU A 72 12.63 8.38 4.87
C LEU A 72 13.62 8.48 3.71
N SER A 73 14.37 7.41 3.45
CA SER A 73 15.35 7.35 2.37
C SER A 73 14.92 6.47 1.19
N GLY A 74 13.97 5.57 1.40
CA GLY A 74 13.49 4.68 0.35
C GLY A 74 12.69 5.41 -0.72
N PRO A 75 12.56 4.83 -1.91
CA PRO A 75 11.61 5.33 -2.91
C PRO A 75 10.16 5.26 -2.43
N ILE A 76 9.26 5.97 -3.11
CA ILE A 76 7.82 5.85 -2.86
C ILE A 76 7.14 5.12 -4.01
N CYS A 77 6.20 4.25 -3.66
CA CYS A 77 5.36 3.47 -4.55
C CYS A 77 3.91 3.93 -4.35
N CYS A 78 3.44 4.80 -5.24
CA CYS A 78 2.14 5.47 -5.12
C CYS A 78 1.13 4.90 -6.10
N GLU A 79 -0.15 5.14 -5.83
CA GLU A 79 -1.26 4.74 -6.71
C GLU A 79 -1.17 3.25 -7.11
N ASN A 80 -0.93 2.39 -6.10
CA ASN A 80 -0.82 0.94 -6.30
C ASN A 80 0.25 0.53 -7.33
N GLY A 81 1.39 1.19 -7.29
CA GLY A 81 2.48 0.93 -8.21
C GLY A 81 2.42 1.67 -9.54
N GLY A 82 1.43 2.54 -9.72
CA GLY A 82 1.30 3.34 -10.94
C GLY A 82 2.28 4.49 -11.03
N VAL A 83 2.73 5.02 -9.89
CA VAL A 83 3.64 6.16 -9.82
C VAL A 83 4.77 5.84 -8.84
N LEU A 84 5.99 5.80 -9.35
CA LEU A 84 7.21 5.50 -8.60
C LEU A 84 8.13 6.70 -8.62
N TRP A 85 8.69 7.05 -7.47
CA TRP A 85 9.54 8.23 -7.36
C TRP A 85 10.64 8.07 -6.29
N HIS A 86 11.78 8.67 -6.57
CA HIS A 86 12.87 8.94 -5.62
C HIS A 86 13.63 10.19 -6.06
N PRO A 87 14.15 11.01 -5.15
CA PRO A 87 14.83 12.26 -5.51
C PRO A 87 16.03 12.07 -6.44
N ASP A 88 16.71 10.92 -6.38
CA ASP A 88 17.91 10.65 -7.17
C ASP A 88 17.62 10.09 -8.58
N TRP A 89 16.34 9.87 -8.93
CA TRP A 89 16.00 9.23 -10.20
C TRP A 89 15.87 10.19 -11.38
N GLY A 90 15.95 11.47 -11.19
CA GLY A 90 15.80 12.45 -12.27
C GLY A 90 14.37 12.62 -12.77
N GLU A 91 13.64 11.52 -12.98
CA GLU A 91 12.26 11.53 -13.47
C GLU A 91 11.35 10.65 -12.60
N THR A 92 10.07 11.04 -12.52
CA THR A 92 9.02 10.21 -11.94
C THR A 92 8.65 9.12 -12.95
N THR A 93 8.54 7.88 -12.49
CA THR A 93 8.06 6.78 -13.32
C THR A 93 6.53 6.68 -13.22
N CYS A 94 5.81 7.14 -14.24
CA CYS A 94 4.38 6.93 -14.41
C CYS A 94 4.17 5.70 -15.31
N ARG A 95 3.52 4.66 -14.79
CA ARG A 95 3.37 3.37 -15.49
C ARG A 95 2.06 3.24 -16.26
N ALA A 96 1.14 4.15 -16.04
CA ALA A 96 -0.12 4.29 -16.77
C ALA A 96 -0.59 5.73 -16.69
N ASP A 97 -1.52 6.09 -17.57
CA ASP A 97 -2.19 7.38 -17.52
C ASP A 97 -3.61 7.21 -16.99
N GLY A 98 -4.19 7.29 -16.09
CA GLY A 98 -5.54 7.00 -15.59
C GLY A 98 -6.73 7.38 -16.49
N SER A 99 -6.52 7.69 -17.77
CA SER A 99 -7.57 8.20 -18.66
C SER A 99 -8.70 7.20 -18.91
N GLU A 100 -8.37 5.93 -19.16
CA GLU A 100 -9.38 4.88 -19.37
C GLU A 100 -10.13 4.57 -18.07
N ALA A 101 -9.45 4.56 -16.92
CA ALA A 101 -10.09 4.40 -15.62
C ALA A 101 -11.09 5.53 -15.33
N LYS A 102 -10.74 6.78 -15.65
CA LYS A 102 -11.64 7.94 -15.52
C LYS A 102 -12.85 7.84 -16.42
N LYS A 103 -12.67 7.44 -17.69
CA LYS A 103 -13.77 7.21 -18.64
C LYS A 103 -14.70 6.10 -18.16
N ALA A 104 -14.13 5.02 -17.61
CA ALA A 104 -14.92 3.95 -17.01
C ALA A 104 -15.78 4.45 -15.84
N ALA A 105 -15.22 5.28 -14.95
CA ALA A 105 -15.97 5.90 -13.88
C ALA A 105 -17.12 6.78 -14.38
N GLN A 106 -16.88 7.59 -15.41
CA GLN A 106 -17.90 8.42 -16.05
C GLN A 106 -19.03 7.56 -16.65
N TRP A 107 -18.67 6.45 -17.30
CA TRP A 107 -19.64 5.50 -17.84
C TRP A 107 -20.44 4.83 -16.72
N LEU A 108 -19.80 4.40 -15.62
CA LEU A 108 -20.49 3.81 -14.46
C LEU A 108 -21.55 4.75 -13.88
N ALA A 109 -21.30 6.04 -13.85
CA ALA A 109 -22.28 7.03 -13.41
C ALA A 109 -23.53 7.10 -14.31
N THR A 110 -23.45 6.63 -15.56
CA THR A 110 -24.62 6.50 -16.44
C THR A 110 -25.42 5.20 -16.19
N LYS A 111 -24.86 4.25 -15.45
CA LYS A 111 -25.42 2.93 -15.18
C LYS A 111 -25.88 2.72 -13.74
N ILE A 112 -25.29 3.43 -12.81
CA ILE A 112 -25.59 3.34 -11.38
C ILE A 112 -26.12 4.69 -10.93
N GLU A 113 -27.40 4.71 -10.54
CA GLU A 113 -28.04 5.92 -10.02
C GLU A 113 -27.35 6.39 -8.74
N GLY A 114 -27.02 7.69 -8.69
CA GLY A 114 -26.38 8.31 -7.53
C GLY A 114 -24.86 8.13 -7.42
N LEU A 115 -24.23 7.37 -8.33
CA LEU A 115 -22.78 7.26 -8.34
C LEU A 115 -22.15 8.57 -8.82
N ASP A 116 -21.26 9.13 -7.98
CA ASP A 116 -20.44 10.29 -8.35
C ASP A 116 -19.13 9.81 -8.98
N TRP A 117 -19.01 9.99 -10.29
CA TRP A 117 -17.78 9.62 -11.02
C TRP A 117 -16.56 10.45 -10.63
N LYS A 118 -16.75 11.64 -10.06
CA LYS A 118 -15.62 12.46 -9.56
C LYS A 118 -14.88 11.75 -8.44
N GLY A 119 -15.59 10.88 -7.72
CA GLY A 119 -15.03 9.99 -6.71
C GLY A 119 -14.48 10.72 -5.49
N ILE A 120 -13.28 10.34 -5.08
CA ILE A 120 -12.64 10.92 -3.90
C ILE A 120 -11.83 12.16 -4.24
N GLU A 121 -11.63 13.04 -3.26
CA GLU A 121 -10.97 14.34 -3.45
C GLU A 121 -9.55 14.26 -3.99
N THR A 122 -8.81 13.19 -3.68
CA THR A 122 -7.43 13.01 -4.15
C THR A 122 -7.32 12.70 -5.64
N ASN A 123 -8.43 12.41 -6.32
CA ASN A 123 -8.42 12.23 -7.78
C ASN A 123 -7.89 13.44 -8.55
N GLN A 124 -8.00 14.64 -7.97
CA GLN A 124 -7.42 15.86 -8.56
C GLN A 124 -5.90 15.81 -8.70
N TRP A 125 -5.22 14.94 -7.95
CA TRP A 125 -3.77 14.73 -8.01
C TRP A 125 -3.39 13.35 -8.53
N ARG A 126 -4.37 12.52 -8.95
CA ARG A 126 -4.15 11.15 -9.38
C ARG A 126 -3.66 11.11 -10.83
N GLU A 127 -2.64 10.29 -11.08
CA GLU A 127 -1.93 10.27 -12.35
C GLU A 127 -2.13 8.97 -13.15
N SER A 128 -2.32 7.82 -12.50
CA SER A 128 -2.29 6.50 -13.15
C SER A 128 -3.53 5.65 -12.99
N GLU A 129 -4.45 6.04 -12.12
CA GLU A 129 -5.68 5.32 -11.82
C GLU A 129 -6.83 6.30 -11.55
N TRP A 130 -8.02 5.79 -11.25
CA TRP A 130 -9.15 6.60 -10.81
C TRP A 130 -9.88 5.91 -9.66
N CYS A 131 -10.27 6.67 -8.64
CA CYS A 131 -10.86 6.14 -7.42
C CYS A 131 -12.28 6.62 -7.21
N LEU A 132 -13.19 5.68 -6.96
CA LEU A 132 -14.56 5.94 -6.53
C LEU A 132 -14.66 5.89 -5.00
N SER A 133 -15.75 6.43 -4.46
CA SER A 133 -16.05 6.33 -3.02
C SER A 133 -16.05 4.87 -2.56
N PRO A 134 -15.49 4.58 -1.35
CA PRO A 134 -15.52 3.22 -0.80
C PRO A 134 -16.95 2.74 -0.47
N ASN A 135 -17.91 3.64 -0.41
CA ASN A 135 -19.31 3.34 -0.09
C ASN A 135 -20.15 2.95 -1.32
N GLU A 136 -19.59 3.00 -2.53
CA GLU A 136 -20.27 2.55 -3.73
C GLU A 136 -20.46 1.02 -3.72
N ASP A 137 -21.40 0.54 -4.53
CA ASP A 137 -21.70 -0.90 -4.67
C ASP A 137 -20.57 -1.60 -5.46
N LEU A 138 -19.61 -2.16 -4.75
CA LEU A 138 -18.46 -2.85 -5.33
C LEU A 138 -18.87 -3.95 -6.30
N LYS A 139 -19.81 -4.81 -5.89
CA LYS A 139 -20.26 -5.95 -6.72
C LYS A 139 -20.87 -5.48 -8.02
N ARG A 140 -21.71 -4.44 -7.97
CA ARG A 140 -22.32 -3.86 -9.15
C ARG A 140 -21.29 -3.24 -10.09
N ILE A 141 -20.29 -2.56 -9.53
CA ILE A 141 -19.17 -1.99 -10.29
C ILE A 141 -18.39 -3.11 -10.99
N GLU A 142 -18.01 -4.17 -10.25
CA GLU A 142 -17.28 -5.31 -10.81
C GLU A 142 -18.05 -5.97 -11.96
N GLU A 143 -19.34 -6.22 -11.79
CA GLU A 143 -20.20 -6.83 -12.81
C GLU A 143 -20.30 -5.97 -14.08
N LEU A 144 -20.48 -4.66 -13.91
CA LEU A 144 -20.57 -3.73 -15.04
C LEU A 144 -19.25 -3.61 -15.78
N ILE A 145 -18.14 -3.45 -15.07
CA ILE A 145 -16.81 -3.36 -15.67
C ILE A 145 -16.48 -4.64 -16.44
N ALA A 146 -16.74 -5.81 -15.87
CA ALA A 146 -16.48 -7.11 -16.50
C ALA A 146 -17.22 -7.29 -17.84
N SER A 147 -18.40 -6.68 -18.00
CA SER A 147 -19.20 -6.76 -19.22
C SER A 147 -19.03 -5.55 -20.16
N SER A 148 -18.11 -4.66 -19.87
CA SER A 148 -17.88 -3.42 -20.63
C SER A 148 -16.62 -3.48 -21.51
N GLN A 149 -16.39 -2.44 -22.29
CA GLN A 149 -15.13 -2.24 -23.01
C GLN A 149 -13.91 -2.06 -22.09
N TRP A 150 -14.13 -1.81 -20.81
CA TRP A 150 -13.08 -1.69 -19.77
C TRP A 150 -12.89 -2.96 -18.95
N SER A 151 -13.30 -4.12 -19.48
CA SER A 151 -13.18 -5.42 -18.79
C SER A 151 -11.75 -5.80 -18.40
N HIS A 152 -10.74 -5.15 -19.01
CA HIS A 152 -9.34 -5.31 -18.67
C HIS A 152 -8.94 -4.62 -17.35
N LEU A 153 -9.70 -3.60 -16.90
CA LEU A 153 -9.36 -2.87 -15.68
C LEU A 153 -9.55 -3.73 -14.43
N SER A 154 -8.61 -3.61 -13.51
CA SER A 154 -8.74 -4.16 -12.17
C SER A 154 -9.63 -3.25 -11.32
N VAL A 155 -10.47 -3.85 -10.48
CA VAL A 155 -11.32 -3.16 -9.52
C VAL A 155 -10.93 -3.65 -8.13
N ILE A 156 -10.36 -2.76 -7.31
CA ILE A 156 -9.88 -3.12 -5.98
C ILE A 156 -10.44 -2.16 -4.94
N LYS A 157 -11.10 -2.73 -3.93
CA LYS A 157 -11.57 -1.97 -2.77
C LYS A 157 -10.51 -1.96 -1.67
N THR A 158 -10.22 -0.78 -1.16
CA THR A 158 -9.42 -0.55 0.04
C THR A 158 -10.25 0.13 1.12
N GLY A 159 -9.64 0.47 2.26
CA GLY A 159 -10.35 1.16 3.32
C GLY A 159 -10.83 2.58 2.95
N PHE A 160 -10.23 3.20 1.93
CA PHE A 160 -10.54 4.59 1.57
C PHE A 160 -11.14 4.78 0.17
N ALA A 161 -11.11 3.77 -0.70
CA ALA A 161 -11.59 3.92 -2.08
C ALA A 161 -11.90 2.58 -2.77
N ILE A 162 -12.60 2.66 -3.90
CA ILE A 162 -12.66 1.62 -4.93
C ILE A 162 -11.77 2.11 -6.08
N HIS A 163 -10.68 1.41 -6.32
CA HIS A 163 -9.68 1.75 -7.33
C HIS A 163 -10.00 1.09 -8.67
N LEU A 164 -10.05 1.88 -9.73
CA LEU A 164 -10.09 1.40 -11.12
C LEU A 164 -8.69 1.60 -11.70
N MET A 165 -8.03 0.52 -12.13
CA MET A 165 -6.62 0.53 -12.47
C MET A 165 -6.33 -0.31 -13.71
N GLU A 166 -5.30 0.08 -14.46
CA GLU A 166 -4.73 -0.77 -15.50
C GLU A 166 -4.20 -2.09 -14.90
N PRO A 167 -4.34 -3.22 -15.62
CA PRO A 167 -4.09 -4.55 -15.04
C PRO A 167 -2.63 -4.82 -14.68
N GLN A 168 -1.67 -4.10 -15.28
CA GLN A 168 -0.25 -4.23 -14.96
C GLN A 168 0.14 -3.55 -13.64
N LEU A 169 -0.74 -2.70 -13.09
CA LEU A 169 -0.47 -1.98 -11.86
C LEU A 169 -0.78 -2.84 -10.64
N SER A 170 0.17 -2.92 -9.74
CA SER A 170 0.01 -3.44 -8.38
C SER A 170 1.16 -2.93 -7.52
N LYS A 171 0.99 -2.92 -6.22
CA LYS A 171 2.08 -2.61 -5.29
C LYS A 171 3.26 -3.57 -5.51
N GLY A 172 2.98 -4.85 -5.68
CA GLY A 172 4.03 -5.86 -5.93
C GLY A 172 4.81 -5.60 -7.21
N SER A 173 4.15 -5.28 -8.32
CA SER A 173 4.85 -4.99 -9.58
C SER A 173 5.67 -3.70 -9.51
N GLY A 174 5.17 -2.69 -8.82
CA GLY A 174 5.92 -1.45 -8.56
C GLY A 174 7.13 -1.66 -7.68
N LEU A 175 6.99 -2.44 -6.60
CA LEU A 175 8.10 -2.75 -5.70
C LEU A 175 9.21 -3.54 -6.36
N LYS A 176 8.92 -4.44 -7.29
CA LYS A 176 9.95 -5.15 -8.06
C LYS A 176 10.84 -4.19 -8.86
N ILE A 177 10.24 -3.18 -9.49
CA ILE A 177 10.98 -2.13 -10.20
C ILE A 177 11.83 -1.32 -9.23
N ILE A 178 11.26 -0.92 -8.10
CA ILE A 178 11.96 -0.16 -7.05
C ILE A 178 13.15 -0.93 -6.53
N LEU A 179 12.97 -2.20 -6.14
CA LEU A 179 14.04 -3.05 -5.60
C LEU A 179 15.18 -3.20 -6.60
N ASN A 180 14.88 -3.40 -7.88
CA ASN A 180 15.89 -3.47 -8.92
C ASN A 180 16.72 -2.18 -9.01
N LYS A 181 16.07 -1.03 -8.93
CA LYS A 181 16.76 0.28 -8.91
C LYS A 181 17.62 0.50 -7.65
N MET A 182 17.27 -0.16 -6.54
CA MET A 182 18.04 -0.13 -5.30
C MET A 182 19.14 -1.19 -5.22
N ASN A 183 19.32 -2.03 -6.24
CA ASN A 183 20.19 -3.21 -6.24
C ASN A 183 19.86 -4.19 -5.10
N LEU A 184 18.58 -4.32 -4.81
CA LEU A 184 18.02 -5.28 -3.85
C LEU A 184 17.11 -6.26 -4.56
N SER A 185 16.78 -7.36 -3.88
CA SER A 185 15.84 -8.36 -4.37
C SER A 185 14.64 -8.53 -3.44
N VAL A 186 13.65 -9.28 -3.90
CA VAL A 186 12.49 -9.66 -3.08
C VAL A 186 12.88 -10.45 -1.84
N ASP A 187 14.02 -11.14 -1.87
CA ASP A 187 14.56 -11.90 -0.73
C ASP A 187 15.01 -10.99 0.43
N ASP A 188 15.21 -9.71 0.16
CA ASP A 188 15.63 -8.70 1.13
C ASP A 188 14.45 -7.96 1.78
N LEU A 189 13.23 -8.17 1.23
CA LEU A 189 12.05 -7.35 1.50
C LEU A 189 11.16 -7.93 2.59
N LEU A 190 10.82 -7.08 3.55
CA LEU A 190 9.71 -7.27 4.49
C LEU A 190 8.60 -6.28 4.15
N CYS A 191 7.37 -6.76 4.06
CA CYS A 191 6.19 -5.92 3.80
C CYS A 191 5.23 -5.90 4.98
N VAL A 192 4.59 -4.75 5.19
CA VAL A 192 3.54 -4.56 6.20
C VAL A 192 2.31 -3.94 5.56
N GLY A 193 1.14 -4.51 5.79
CA GLY A 193 -0.11 -4.03 5.17
C GLY A 193 -1.37 -4.50 5.88
N ASP A 194 -2.53 -4.12 5.35
CA ASP A 194 -3.84 -4.40 5.96
C ASP A 194 -4.97 -4.71 4.96
N ALA A 195 -4.83 -4.34 3.69
CA ALA A 195 -5.92 -4.29 2.72
C ALA A 195 -5.66 -5.12 1.45
N PRO A 196 -6.68 -5.36 0.61
CA PRO A 196 -6.55 -6.20 -0.59
C PRO A 196 -5.43 -5.80 -1.55
N ASN A 197 -5.14 -4.50 -1.68
CA ASN A 197 -4.05 -4.00 -2.51
C ASN A 197 -2.65 -4.34 -1.98
N ASP A 198 -2.55 -4.86 -0.75
CA ASP A 198 -1.29 -5.30 -0.14
C ASP A 198 -0.96 -6.76 -0.47
N LEU A 199 -1.93 -7.55 -0.93
CA LEU A 199 -1.71 -8.96 -1.27
C LEU A 199 -0.61 -9.14 -2.31
N SER A 200 -0.54 -8.28 -3.32
CA SER A 200 0.48 -8.35 -4.35
C SER A 200 1.90 -8.14 -3.81
N MET A 201 2.08 -7.29 -2.81
CA MET A 201 3.39 -7.13 -2.18
C MET A 201 3.70 -8.26 -1.18
N PHE A 202 2.70 -8.83 -0.52
CA PHE A 202 2.89 -10.01 0.33
C PHE A 202 3.36 -11.21 -0.49
N GLU A 203 2.83 -11.39 -1.70
CA GLU A 203 3.23 -12.49 -2.60
C GLU A 203 4.71 -12.44 -3.00
N ILE A 204 5.26 -11.27 -3.21
CA ILE A 204 6.64 -11.11 -3.67
C ILE A 204 7.66 -11.00 -2.55
N ALA A 205 7.25 -10.50 -1.37
CA ALA A 205 8.15 -10.27 -0.23
C ALA A 205 8.70 -11.59 0.32
N ASN A 206 9.92 -11.55 0.84
CA ASN A 206 10.43 -12.67 1.61
C ASN A 206 9.61 -12.89 2.89
N TRP A 207 9.11 -11.82 3.49
CA TRP A 207 8.30 -11.90 4.69
C TRP A 207 7.23 -10.83 4.72
N SER A 208 6.03 -11.19 5.18
CA SER A 208 4.87 -10.31 5.23
C SER A 208 4.22 -10.29 6.60
N VAL A 209 3.81 -9.09 7.02
CA VAL A 209 3.13 -8.84 8.29
C VAL A 209 1.82 -8.13 8.03
N ALA A 210 0.71 -8.71 8.46
CA ALA A 210 -0.57 -8.04 8.52
C ALA A 210 -0.74 -7.38 9.90
N VAL A 211 -1.13 -6.12 9.93
CA VAL A 211 -1.45 -5.42 11.18
C VAL A 211 -2.78 -5.92 11.75
N GLY A 212 -3.00 -5.75 13.05
CA GLY A 212 -4.32 -5.94 13.64
C GLY A 212 -5.30 -4.94 13.01
N GLY A 213 -6.53 -5.38 12.76
CA GLY A 213 -7.54 -4.60 12.03
C GLY A 213 -7.51 -4.78 10.51
N ALA A 214 -6.59 -5.58 9.98
CA ALA A 214 -6.54 -5.94 8.57
C ALA A 214 -7.80 -6.69 8.11
N PHE A 215 -8.09 -6.64 6.80
CA PHE A 215 -9.12 -7.48 6.19
C PHE A 215 -8.82 -8.95 6.48
N ALA A 216 -9.84 -9.74 6.86
CA ALA A 216 -9.64 -11.12 7.31
C ALA A 216 -8.81 -11.98 6.35
N TYR A 217 -9.13 -11.96 5.06
CA TYR A 217 -8.39 -12.74 4.06
C TYR A 217 -7.01 -12.19 3.74
N VAL A 218 -6.75 -10.92 4.00
CA VAL A 218 -5.41 -10.31 3.90
C VAL A 218 -4.56 -10.77 5.08
N SER A 219 -5.13 -10.77 6.28
CA SER A 219 -4.50 -11.30 7.48
C SER A 219 -4.12 -12.78 7.33
N GLU A 220 -4.98 -13.58 6.71
CA GLU A 220 -4.73 -15.00 6.44
C GLU A 220 -3.59 -15.24 5.44
N ALA A 221 -3.38 -14.33 4.50
CA ALA A 221 -2.34 -14.41 3.49
C ALA A 221 -0.95 -14.00 4.00
N ALA A 222 -0.87 -13.31 5.14
CA ALA A 222 0.40 -12.86 5.70
C ALA A 222 1.15 -13.97 6.44
N ASP A 223 2.47 -13.90 6.45
CA ASP A 223 3.32 -14.80 7.25
C ASP A 223 3.11 -14.57 8.75
N VAL A 224 2.88 -13.33 9.15
CA VAL A 224 2.63 -12.94 10.54
C VAL A 224 1.35 -12.10 10.63
N ARG A 225 0.53 -12.41 11.63
CA ARG A 225 -0.63 -11.64 12.04
C ARG A 225 -0.32 -10.93 13.33
N SER A 226 -0.21 -9.60 13.27
CA SER A 226 0.08 -8.81 14.46
C SER A 226 -1.11 -8.81 15.42
N PRO A 227 -0.87 -8.95 16.73
CA PRO A 227 -1.91 -8.74 17.74
C PRO A 227 -2.18 -7.26 18.03
N TYR A 228 -1.36 -6.36 17.47
CA TYR A 228 -1.45 -4.92 17.67
C TYR A 228 -2.22 -4.27 16.52
N MET A 229 -3.07 -3.31 16.86
CA MET A 229 -3.92 -2.63 15.89
C MET A 229 -3.12 -1.61 15.06
N HIS A 230 -3.29 -1.66 13.73
CA HIS A 230 -2.75 -0.64 12.82
C HIS A 230 -1.28 -0.28 13.13
N GLY A 231 -0.97 1.01 13.25
CA GLY A 231 0.37 1.51 13.49
C GLY A 231 1.02 1.08 14.83
N GLU A 232 0.24 0.58 15.77
CA GLU A 232 0.79 -0.02 17.00
C GLU A 232 1.65 -1.27 16.72
N THR A 233 1.50 -1.87 15.55
CA THR A 233 2.32 -2.99 15.08
C THR A 233 3.78 -2.59 14.82
N ILE A 234 4.03 -1.36 14.43
CA ILE A 234 5.32 -0.95 13.85
C ILE A 234 6.44 -0.97 14.89
N ALA A 235 6.24 -0.40 16.07
CA ALA A 235 7.29 -0.35 17.10
C ALA A 235 7.77 -1.75 17.55
N PRO A 236 6.89 -2.69 17.93
CA PRO A 236 7.34 -4.03 18.30
C PRO A 236 7.95 -4.82 17.13
N LEU A 237 7.48 -4.60 15.90
CA LEU A 237 8.09 -5.20 14.71
C LEU A 237 9.52 -4.68 14.50
N VAL A 238 9.72 -3.37 14.60
CA VAL A 238 11.05 -2.75 14.46
C VAL A 238 12.00 -3.24 15.56
N ASP A 239 11.53 -3.37 16.78
CA ASP A 239 12.32 -3.98 17.87
C ASP A 239 12.83 -5.37 17.48
N ALA A 240 11.97 -6.19 16.88
CA ALA A 240 12.36 -7.53 16.41
C ALA A 240 13.36 -7.49 15.24
N ILE A 241 13.19 -6.56 14.31
CA ILE A 241 14.10 -6.40 13.16
C ILE A 241 15.51 -6.01 13.60
N LEU A 242 15.63 -5.18 14.64
CA LEU A 242 16.90 -4.61 15.10
C LEU A 242 17.62 -5.45 16.18
N GLN A 243 17.01 -6.56 16.60
CA GLN A 243 17.66 -7.54 17.49
C GLN A 243 18.68 -8.38 16.71
#